data_910495f8ab7ece99b5aa79f0931e2954
#
_entry.id   910495f8ab7ece99b5aa79f0931e2954
#
_cell.length_a   1.000
_cell.length_b   1.000
_cell.length_c   1.000
_cell.angle_alpha   90.00
_cell.angle_beta   90.00
_cell.angle_gamma   90.00
#
_symmetry.space_group_name_H-M   'P 1'
#
loop_
_entity.id
_entity.type
_entity.pdbx_description
1 polymer ?
#
loop_
_entity_poly.entity_id
_entity_poly.type
_entity_poly.pdbx_seq_one_letter_code
_entity_poly.pdbx_strand_id
1 'polypeptide(L)'
;MSIRPFRDIKRRKTKVINVGDVKVGGDNPISVQSMTNTLTTDIKATIKQINDIAEEGADIVRVSCPDKESTRALKEIVNHVSLPIVADIHFHYKRAVEAAENGAKCLRINPGNIGDKLKIHDVLSAAKNNGCSIRIGVNAGSLEKDILDKYKEPCPEALVESAQRNIKILEDQDFFNFKISVKSSDIFLSKIGRASCRERV
;
A
#
# COMPACT_ATOMS: atom_id res chain seq x y z
N MET A 1 27.20 -15.33 5.94
CA MET A 1 27.07 -16.46 6.89
C MET A 1 25.84 -16.22 7.77
N SER A 2 24.95 -17.19 7.88
CA SER A 2 23.79 -17.07 8.77
C SER A 2 24.26 -17.14 10.23
N ILE A 3 23.91 -16.13 11.03
CA ILE A 3 24.19 -16.08 12.48
C ILE A 3 23.51 -17.22 13.25
N ARG A 4 22.59 -17.94 12.60
CA ARG A 4 21.86 -19.08 13.19
C ARG A 4 21.79 -20.25 12.21
N PRO A 5 22.90 -21.01 12.06
CA PRO A 5 23.01 -22.09 11.07
C PRO A 5 22.03 -23.25 11.28
N PHE A 6 21.36 -23.32 12.43
CA PHE A 6 20.43 -24.40 12.78
C PHE A 6 18.96 -24.09 12.50
N ARG A 7 18.60 -22.93 11.93
CA ARG A 7 17.23 -22.58 11.54
C ARG A 7 17.13 -22.40 10.04
N ASP A 8 16.79 -23.45 9.37
CA ASP A 8 16.35 -23.38 7.98
C ASP A 8 14.89 -22.87 7.97
N ILE A 9 14.73 -21.56 7.76
CA ILE A 9 13.40 -20.92 7.71
C ILE A 9 12.90 -21.03 6.29
N LYS A 10 12.10 -22.05 6.01
CA LYS A 10 11.36 -22.14 4.74
C LYS A 10 10.32 -21.03 4.68
N ARG A 11 10.58 -20.02 3.85
CA ARG A 11 9.63 -18.94 3.63
C ARG A 11 8.77 -19.25 2.41
N ARG A 12 7.45 -18.99 2.52
CA ARG A 12 6.54 -19.04 1.37
C ARG A 12 7.05 -18.08 0.29
N LYS A 13 7.10 -18.53 -0.96
CA LYS A 13 7.37 -17.64 -2.09
C LYS A 13 6.16 -16.75 -2.33
N THR A 14 6.37 -15.45 -2.26
CA THR A 14 5.34 -14.47 -2.58
C THR A 14 5.34 -14.19 -4.09
N LYS A 15 4.17 -13.79 -4.63
CA LYS A 15 4.09 -13.28 -6.00
C LYS A 15 4.88 -11.97 -6.10
N VAL A 16 5.47 -11.72 -7.26
CA VAL A 16 6.12 -10.44 -7.57
C VAL A 16 5.06 -9.45 -8.03
N ILE A 17 5.07 -8.25 -7.48
CA ILE A 17 4.31 -7.11 -7.99
C ILE A 17 5.25 -5.99 -8.39
N ASN A 18 4.78 -5.05 -9.19
CA ASN A 18 5.57 -3.91 -9.64
C ASN A 18 5.04 -2.61 -9.05
N VAL A 19 5.95 -1.75 -8.57
CA VAL A 19 5.67 -0.36 -8.25
C VAL A 19 6.50 0.48 -9.22
N GLY A 20 5.93 0.83 -10.36
CA GLY A 20 6.72 1.30 -11.49
C GLY A 20 7.74 0.21 -11.90
N ASP A 21 8.99 0.57 -11.96
CA ASP A 21 10.09 -0.34 -12.32
C ASP A 21 10.62 -1.15 -11.13
N VAL A 22 10.18 -0.84 -9.91
CA VAL A 22 10.64 -1.53 -8.70
C VAL A 22 9.82 -2.79 -8.47
N LYS A 23 10.49 -3.95 -8.50
CA LYS A 23 9.90 -5.25 -8.21
C LYS A 23 9.84 -5.50 -6.71
N VAL A 24 8.67 -5.88 -6.20
CA VAL A 24 8.43 -6.16 -4.78
C VAL A 24 7.93 -7.59 -4.61
N GLY A 25 8.58 -8.37 -3.76
CA GLY A 25 8.23 -9.77 -3.49
C GLY A 25 9.04 -10.77 -4.30
N GLY A 26 8.69 -12.05 -4.20
CA GLY A 26 9.48 -13.14 -4.78
C GLY A 26 10.88 -13.21 -4.19
N ASP A 27 11.87 -13.44 -5.05
CA ASP A 27 13.29 -13.49 -4.69
C ASP A 27 14.00 -12.14 -4.97
N ASN A 28 13.24 -11.05 -5.22
CA ASN A 28 13.80 -9.72 -5.46
C ASN A 28 14.37 -9.13 -4.16
N PRO A 29 15.34 -8.20 -4.25
CA PRO A 29 15.87 -7.47 -3.11
C PRO A 29 14.75 -6.75 -2.31
N ILE A 30 15.03 -6.51 -1.04
CA ILE A 30 14.12 -5.74 -0.19
C ILE A 30 14.14 -4.29 -0.67
N SER A 31 12.98 -3.78 -1.09
CA SER A 31 12.84 -2.37 -1.48
C SER A 31 12.69 -1.47 -0.26
N VAL A 32 13.39 -0.34 -0.28
CA VAL A 32 13.32 0.70 0.74
C VAL A 32 12.27 1.74 0.33
N GLN A 33 11.29 1.95 1.19
CA GLN A 33 10.25 2.97 0.97
C GLN A 33 10.26 4.00 2.09
N SER A 34 10.32 5.29 1.71
CA SER A 34 10.15 6.42 2.61
C SER A 34 8.84 7.17 2.32
N MET A 35 8.59 8.26 3.03
CA MET A 35 7.40 9.09 2.87
C MET A 35 7.76 10.55 3.06
N THR A 36 7.18 11.44 2.24
CA THR A 36 7.28 12.88 2.43
C THR A 36 6.47 13.34 3.65
N ASN A 37 6.91 14.41 4.26
CA ASN A 37 6.20 15.11 5.35
C ASN A 37 5.83 16.55 4.96
N THR A 38 6.12 16.95 3.72
CA THR A 38 5.68 18.21 3.13
C THR A 38 4.19 18.20 2.79
N LEU A 39 3.58 19.36 2.67
CA LEU A 39 2.28 19.48 2.04
C LEU A 39 2.42 19.16 0.55
N THR A 40 1.65 18.22 0.04
CA THR A 40 1.73 17.80 -1.38
C THR A 40 1.44 18.95 -2.35
N THR A 41 0.64 19.91 -1.91
CA THR A 41 0.35 21.15 -2.67
C THR A 41 1.55 22.10 -2.75
N ASP A 42 2.54 21.97 -1.86
CA ASP A 42 3.83 22.61 -2.03
C ASP A 42 4.73 21.72 -2.91
N ILE A 43 4.53 21.86 -4.21
CA ILE A 43 5.18 21.03 -5.23
C ILE A 43 6.70 21.11 -5.13
N LYS A 44 7.25 22.32 -4.97
CA LYS A 44 8.72 22.53 -4.93
C LYS A 44 9.35 21.87 -3.72
N ALA A 45 8.77 22.06 -2.53
CA ALA A 45 9.26 21.43 -1.32
C ALA A 45 9.13 19.91 -1.39
N THR A 46 8.03 19.39 -1.96
CA THR A 46 7.78 17.97 -2.10
C THR A 46 8.77 17.33 -3.09
N ILE A 47 9.02 17.94 -4.25
CA ILE A 47 10.02 17.45 -5.22
C ILE A 47 11.41 17.43 -4.57
N LYS A 48 11.80 18.53 -3.90
CA LYS A 48 13.09 18.57 -3.21
C LYS A 48 13.22 17.43 -2.21
N GLN A 49 12.24 17.24 -1.35
CA GLN A 49 12.28 16.18 -0.34
C GLN A 49 12.32 14.78 -0.97
N ILE A 50 11.62 14.54 -2.09
CA ILE A 50 11.68 13.25 -2.80
C ILE A 50 13.09 13.00 -3.36
N ASN A 51 13.75 14.02 -3.90
CA ASN A 51 15.10 13.91 -4.41
C ASN A 51 16.11 13.66 -3.28
N ASP A 52 15.97 14.37 -2.15
CA ASP A 52 16.79 14.12 -0.95
C ASP A 52 16.61 12.65 -0.46
N ILE A 53 15.37 12.14 -0.46
CA ILE A 53 15.05 10.75 -0.12
C ILE A 53 15.65 9.74 -1.12
N ALA A 54 15.70 10.08 -2.40
CA ALA A 54 16.31 9.26 -3.44
C ALA A 54 17.84 9.17 -3.27
N GLU A 55 18.49 10.29 -2.96
CA GLU A 55 19.93 10.36 -2.68
C GLU A 55 20.34 9.51 -1.48
N GLU A 56 19.46 9.40 -0.46
CA GLU A 56 19.65 8.53 0.69
C GLU A 56 19.35 7.05 0.42
N GLY A 57 19.06 6.68 -0.84
CA GLY A 57 18.95 5.29 -1.29
C GLY A 57 17.56 4.67 -1.14
N ALA A 58 16.50 5.45 -1.11
CA ALA A 58 15.16 4.90 -1.20
C ALA A 58 14.83 4.47 -2.64
N ASP A 59 14.07 3.37 -2.76
CA ASP A 59 13.59 2.85 -4.05
C ASP A 59 12.20 3.36 -4.40
N ILE A 60 11.39 3.71 -3.40
CA ILE A 60 9.99 4.09 -3.53
C ILE A 60 9.68 5.22 -2.56
N VAL A 61 8.88 6.19 -2.99
CA VAL A 61 8.40 7.25 -2.09
C VAL A 61 6.88 7.26 -1.99
N ARG A 62 6.35 7.54 -0.80
CA ARG A 62 4.92 7.70 -0.56
C ARG A 62 4.59 9.17 -0.34
N VAL A 63 3.55 9.65 -1.01
CA VAL A 63 3.06 11.04 -0.96
C VAL A 63 1.59 11.01 -0.54
N SER A 64 1.20 11.90 0.38
CA SER A 64 -0.18 11.99 0.86
C SER A 64 -1.07 12.70 -0.17
N CYS A 65 -2.24 12.11 -0.48
CA CYS A 65 -3.22 12.69 -1.41
C CYS A 65 -4.61 12.75 -0.77
N PRO A 66 -4.82 13.62 0.24
CA PRO A 66 -6.07 13.70 0.97
C PRO A 66 -7.20 14.38 0.18
N ASP A 67 -6.87 15.28 -0.73
CA ASP A 67 -7.79 16.16 -1.45
C ASP A 67 -7.47 16.26 -2.95
N LYS A 68 -8.29 17.06 -3.66
CA LYS A 68 -8.19 17.23 -5.10
C LYS A 68 -6.97 18.07 -5.50
N GLU A 69 -6.59 19.03 -4.69
CA GLU A 69 -5.44 19.89 -4.91
C GLU A 69 -4.15 19.06 -4.86
N SER A 70 -4.05 18.18 -3.88
CA SER A 70 -2.93 17.24 -3.73
C SER A 70 -2.83 16.27 -4.92
N THR A 71 -3.96 15.73 -5.41
CA THR A 71 -3.93 14.85 -6.59
C THR A 71 -3.58 15.59 -7.88
N ARG A 72 -3.94 16.88 -8.01
CA ARG A 72 -3.51 17.73 -9.14
C ARG A 72 -2.00 18.01 -9.10
N ALA A 73 -1.49 18.36 -7.91
CA ALA A 73 -0.07 18.61 -7.71
C ALA A 73 0.78 17.38 -8.04
N LEU A 74 0.24 16.19 -7.80
CA LEU A 74 0.92 14.92 -8.04
C LEU A 74 1.40 14.77 -9.48
N LYS A 75 0.66 15.26 -10.47
CA LYS A 75 1.04 15.21 -11.89
C LYS A 75 2.37 15.93 -12.17
N GLU A 76 2.54 17.10 -11.57
CA GLU A 76 3.78 17.87 -11.73
C GLU A 76 4.92 17.22 -10.95
N ILE A 77 4.65 16.75 -9.73
CA ILE A 77 5.65 16.05 -8.91
C ILE A 77 6.18 14.82 -9.64
N VAL A 78 5.31 13.95 -10.16
CA VAL A 78 5.69 12.73 -10.89
C VAL A 78 6.61 13.03 -12.07
N ASN A 79 6.39 14.14 -12.77
CA ASN A 79 7.20 14.52 -13.94
C ASN A 79 8.61 15.02 -13.59
N HIS A 80 8.88 15.36 -12.32
CA HIS A 80 10.15 15.95 -11.88
C HIS A 80 10.95 15.06 -10.91
N VAL A 81 10.50 13.83 -10.67
CA VAL A 81 11.18 12.90 -9.77
C VAL A 81 11.44 11.55 -10.44
N SER A 82 12.51 10.87 -10.03
CA SER A 82 12.88 9.56 -10.56
C SER A 82 12.24 8.39 -9.82
N LEU A 83 11.91 8.57 -8.53
CA LEU A 83 11.34 7.50 -7.73
C LEU A 83 9.86 7.26 -8.08
N PRO A 84 9.42 5.99 -8.15
CA PRO A 84 8.01 5.68 -8.28
C PRO A 84 7.22 6.13 -7.05
N ILE A 85 6.10 6.81 -7.30
CA ILE A 85 5.27 7.39 -6.25
C ILE A 85 4.15 6.43 -5.85
N VAL A 86 4.01 6.24 -4.53
CA VAL A 86 2.83 5.63 -3.89
C VAL A 86 1.91 6.76 -3.43
N ALA A 87 0.74 6.89 -4.01
CA ALA A 87 -0.28 7.84 -3.55
C ALA A 87 -1.02 7.27 -2.34
N ASP A 88 -0.99 8.00 -1.22
CA ASP A 88 -1.68 7.60 0.02
C ASP A 88 -3.08 8.20 0.06
N ILE A 89 -4.07 7.37 -0.20
CA ILE A 89 -5.48 7.74 -0.29
C ILE A 89 -6.21 7.30 0.99
N HIS A 90 -6.85 8.24 1.68
CA HIS A 90 -7.48 7.96 2.97
C HIS A 90 -8.96 7.55 2.85
N PHE A 91 -9.80 8.35 2.16
CA PHE A 91 -11.26 8.18 2.25
C PHE A 91 -12.01 8.28 0.92
N HIS A 92 -11.41 8.84 -0.12
CA HIS A 92 -12.18 9.23 -1.30
C HIS A 92 -11.73 8.49 -2.56
N TYR A 93 -12.56 7.58 -3.09
CA TYR A 93 -12.23 6.79 -4.27
C TYR A 93 -11.81 7.63 -5.49
N LYS A 94 -12.43 8.82 -5.69
CA LYS A 94 -12.05 9.73 -6.78
C LYS A 94 -10.58 10.18 -6.70
N ARG A 95 -10.05 10.31 -5.48
CA ARG A 95 -8.62 10.66 -5.29
C ARG A 95 -7.72 9.52 -5.77
N ALA A 96 -8.16 8.27 -5.58
CA ALA A 96 -7.43 7.11 -6.07
C ALA A 96 -7.41 7.06 -7.60
N VAL A 97 -8.55 7.31 -8.25
CA VAL A 97 -8.67 7.37 -9.70
C VAL A 97 -7.78 8.49 -10.26
N GLU A 98 -7.91 9.71 -9.75
CA GLU A 98 -7.10 10.86 -10.17
C GLU A 98 -5.59 10.65 -9.93
N ALA A 99 -5.20 10.02 -8.83
CA ALA A 99 -3.80 9.73 -8.55
C ALA A 99 -3.21 8.73 -9.56
N ALA A 100 -3.97 7.70 -9.95
CA ALA A 100 -3.56 6.76 -10.99
C ALA A 100 -3.39 7.48 -12.34
N GLU A 101 -4.36 8.30 -12.74
CA GLU A 101 -4.33 9.09 -13.98
C GLU A 101 -3.19 10.12 -14.00
N ASN A 102 -2.82 10.64 -12.84
CA ASN A 102 -1.71 11.59 -12.67
C ASN A 102 -0.33 10.91 -12.52
N GLY A 103 -0.24 9.60 -12.73
CA GLY A 103 1.03 8.88 -12.87
C GLY A 103 1.57 8.21 -11.62
N ALA A 104 0.79 8.12 -10.53
CA ALA A 104 1.16 7.28 -9.40
C ALA A 104 1.39 5.83 -9.85
N LYS A 105 2.36 5.14 -9.25
CA LYS A 105 2.70 3.74 -9.59
C LYS A 105 2.13 2.74 -8.59
N CYS A 106 1.64 3.22 -7.46
CA CYS A 106 0.92 2.41 -6.49
C CYS A 106 -0.10 3.29 -5.75
N LEU A 107 -1.27 2.73 -5.49
CA LEU A 107 -2.31 3.37 -4.67
C LEU A 107 -2.34 2.69 -3.31
N ARG A 108 -2.10 3.42 -2.23
CA ARG A 108 -2.32 2.91 -0.88
C ARG A 108 -3.76 3.22 -0.48
N ILE A 109 -4.55 2.18 -0.34
CA ILE A 109 -5.96 2.27 0.01
C ILE A 109 -6.32 1.25 1.10
N ASN A 110 -7.47 1.48 1.74
CA ASN A 110 -8.21 0.45 2.45
C ASN A 110 -9.52 0.26 1.69
N PRO A 111 -9.70 -0.84 0.93
CA PRO A 111 -10.90 -1.06 0.12
C PRO A 111 -12.20 -0.98 0.93
N GLY A 112 -12.17 -1.44 2.21
CA GLY A 112 -13.32 -1.33 3.11
C GLY A 112 -13.76 0.10 3.44
N ASN A 113 -12.87 1.10 3.29
CA ASN A 113 -13.15 2.50 3.60
C ASN A 113 -13.45 3.35 2.35
N ILE A 114 -13.23 2.81 1.16
CA ILE A 114 -13.38 3.55 -0.11
C ILE A 114 -14.83 3.63 -0.56
N GLY A 115 -15.66 2.67 -0.14
CA GLY A 115 -17.08 2.66 -0.40
C GLY A 115 -17.62 1.36 -1.01
N ASP A 116 -18.68 1.48 -1.79
CA ASP A 116 -19.37 0.34 -2.39
C ASP A 116 -18.59 -0.31 -3.55
N LYS A 117 -19.11 -1.44 -4.06
CA LYS A 117 -18.47 -2.23 -5.12
C LYS A 117 -18.22 -1.43 -6.40
N LEU A 118 -19.08 -0.48 -6.75
CA LEU A 118 -18.93 0.34 -7.96
C LEU A 118 -17.73 1.27 -7.84
N LYS A 119 -17.56 1.92 -6.70
CA LYS A 119 -16.41 2.81 -6.43
C LYS A 119 -15.09 2.05 -6.42
N ILE A 120 -15.10 0.84 -5.88
CA ILE A 120 -13.92 -0.04 -5.91
C ILE A 120 -13.61 -0.42 -7.36
N HIS A 121 -14.62 -0.77 -8.16
CA HIS A 121 -14.46 -1.07 -9.58
C HIS A 121 -13.80 0.08 -10.35
N ASP A 122 -14.23 1.33 -10.13
CA ASP A 122 -13.63 2.51 -10.76
C ASP A 122 -12.14 2.65 -10.41
N VAL A 123 -11.79 2.45 -9.14
CA VAL A 123 -10.38 2.49 -8.68
C VAL A 123 -9.56 1.39 -9.33
N LEU A 124 -10.07 0.15 -9.37
CA LEU A 124 -9.36 -0.98 -9.97
C LEU A 124 -9.20 -0.82 -11.49
N SER A 125 -10.22 -0.28 -12.16
CA SER A 125 -10.17 0.03 -13.59
C SER A 125 -9.10 1.10 -13.87
N ALA A 126 -9.07 2.18 -13.09
CA ALA A 126 -8.05 3.21 -13.22
C ALA A 126 -6.65 2.65 -12.93
N ALA A 127 -6.50 1.80 -11.91
CA ALA A 127 -5.23 1.16 -11.60
C ALA A 127 -4.74 0.24 -12.72
N LYS A 128 -5.63 -0.59 -13.29
CA LYS A 128 -5.33 -1.45 -14.45
C LYS A 128 -4.87 -0.62 -15.65
N ASN A 129 -5.64 0.40 -16.02
CA ASN A 129 -5.39 1.22 -17.20
C ASN A 129 -4.07 2.01 -17.11
N ASN A 130 -3.63 2.37 -15.90
CA ASN A 130 -2.42 3.14 -15.67
C ASN A 130 -1.24 2.30 -15.13
N GLY A 131 -1.37 0.98 -15.10
CA GLY A 131 -0.31 0.08 -14.63
C GLY A 131 0.04 0.24 -13.15
N CYS A 132 -0.89 0.74 -12.33
CA CYS A 132 -0.69 0.92 -10.89
C CYS A 132 -0.86 -0.40 -10.14
N SER A 133 -0.01 -0.62 -9.15
CA SER A 133 -0.26 -1.63 -8.12
C SER A 133 -1.14 -1.05 -7.00
N ILE A 134 -1.70 -1.93 -6.17
CA ILE A 134 -2.47 -1.52 -4.99
C ILE A 134 -1.78 -2.02 -3.72
N ARG A 135 -1.72 -1.16 -2.70
CA ARG A 135 -1.33 -1.54 -1.36
C ARG A 135 -2.54 -1.51 -0.44
N ILE A 136 -2.98 -2.69 -0.03
CA ILE A 136 -4.02 -2.84 0.98
C ILE A 136 -3.41 -2.54 2.36
N GLY A 137 -3.98 -1.58 3.09
CA GLY A 137 -3.57 -1.24 4.44
C GLY A 137 -4.58 -1.75 5.46
N VAL A 138 -4.22 -2.78 6.21
CA VAL A 138 -4.98 -3.25 7.38
C VAL A 138 -4.32 -2.68 8.63
N ASN A 139 -5.12 -2.04 9.49
CA ASN A 139 -4.63 -1.43 10.71
C ASN A 139 -5.53 -1.81 11.89
N ALA A 140 -4.95 -2.28 12.98
CA ALA A 140 -5.68 -2.65 14.20
C ALA A 140 -6.58 -1.52 14.74
N GLY A 141 -6.16 -0.26 14.58
CA GLY A 141 -6.93 0.92 15.00
C GLY A 141 -8.08 1.32 14.07
N SER A 142 -8.25 0.64 12.93
CA SER A 142 -9.31 0.94 11.96
C SER A 142 -9.88 -0.33 11.30
N LEU A 143 -10.02 -1.38 12.11
CA LEU A 143 -10.72 -2.60 11.69
C LEU A 143 -12.20 -2.31 11.45
N GLU A 144 -12.81 -3.09 10.58
CA GLU A 144 -14.22 -3.05 10.27
C GLU A 144 -15.03 -3.36 11.54
N LYS A 145 -16.17 -2.64 11.70
CA LYS A 145 -16.99 -2.70 12.92
C LYS A 145 -17.50 -4.11 13.22
N ASP A 146 -17.93 -4.84 12.21
CA ASP A 146 -18.42 -6.21 12.34
C ASP A 146 -17.32 -7.20 12.75
N ILE A 147 -16.09 -6.96 12.32
CA ILE A 147 -14.92 -7.74 12.78
C ILE A 147 -14.65 -7.44 14.26
N LEU A 148 -14.67 -6.14 14.66
CA LEU A 148 -14.50 -5.77 16.05
C LEU A 148 -15.62 -6.31 16.93
N ASP A 149 -16.87 -6.31 16.46
CA ASP A 149 -18.01 -6.89 17.17
C ASP A 149 -17.87 -8.41 17.36
N LYS A 150 -17.26 -9.11 16.39
CA LYS A 150 -16.99 -10.54 16.44
C LYS A 150 -15.86 -10.90 17.39
N TYR A 151 -14.73 -10.20 17.30
CA TYR A 151 -13.53 -10.53 18.06
C TYR A 151 -13.38 -9.76 19.38
N LYS A 152 -14.21 -8.73 19.60
CA LYS A 152 -14.24 -7.82 20.77
C LYS A 152 -13.05 -6.90 20.89
N GLU A 153 -11.90 -7.29 20.38
CA GLU A 153 -10.66 -6.50 20.38
C GLU A 153 -9.82 -6.80 19.14
N PRO A 154 -8.89 -5.90 18.77
CA PRO A 154 -7.94 -6.19 17.72
C PRO A 154 -7.03 -7.35 18.10
N CYS A 155 -7.13 -8.47 17.38
CA CYS A 155 -6.30 -9.66 17.55
C CYS A 155 -5.71 -10.09 16.19
N PRO A 156 -4.73 -11.00 16.15
CA PRO A 156 -4.14 -11.48 14.90
C PRO A 156 -5.17 -12.02 13.92
N GLU A 157 -6.14 -12.76 14.42
CA GLU A 157 -7.22 -13.37 13.63
C GLU A 157 -8.11 -12.29 12.98
N ALA A 158 -8.44 -11.23 13.71
CA ALA A 158 -9.20 -10.10 13.21
C ALA A 158 -8.45 -9.37 12.08
N LEU A 159 -7.12 -9.18 12.23
CA LEU A 159 -6.28 -8.57 11.19
C LEU A 159 -6.22 -9.45 9.94
N VAL A 160 -6.11 -10.78 10.11
CA VAL A 160 -6.09 -11.73 8.99
C VAL A 160 -7.43 -11.73 8.27
N GLU A 161 -8.56 -11.79 9.01
CA GLU A 161 -9.89 -11.76 8.41
C GLU A 161 -10.13 -10.48 7.62
N SER A 162 -9.77 -9.32 8.18
CA SER A 162 -9.83 -8.03 7.46
C SER A 162 -8.98 -8.07 6.18
N ALA A 163 -7.74 -8.58 6.26
CA ALA A 163 -6.88 -8.70 5.09
C ALA A 163 -7.51 -9.60 4.01
N GLN A 164 -8.01 -10.78 4.39
CA GLN A 164 -8.63 -11.73 3.46
C GLN A 164 -9.88 -11.16 2.79
N ARG A 165 -10.73 -10.43 3.52
CA ARG A 165 -11.90 -9.75 2.95
C ARG A 165 -11.50 -8.73 1.89
N ASN A 166 -10.50 -7.91 2.20
CA ASN A 166 -10.01 -6.88 1.28
C ASN A 166 -9.33 -7.49 0.04
N ILE A 167 -8.59 -8.60 0.20
CA ILE A 167 -8.00 -9.35 -0.91
C ILE A 167 -9.09 -9.88 -1.82
N LYS A 168 -10.09 -10.55 -1.24
CA LYS A 168 -11.20 -11.12 -2.00
C LYS A 168 -11.91 -10.09 -2.86
N ILE A 169 -12.08 -8.85 -2.37
CA ILE A 169 -12.68 -7.76 -3.14
C ILE A 169 -11.88 -7.47 -4.42
N LEU A 170 -10.55 -7.53 -4.36
CA LEU A 170 -9.68 -7.30 -5.51
C LEU A 170 -9.67 -8.51 -6.46
N GLU A 171 -9.57 -9.70 -5.91
CA GLU A 171 -9.55 -10.96 -6.67
C GLU A 171 -10.87 -11.21 -7.39
N ASP A 172 -12.02 -10.91 -6.77
CA ASP A 172 -13.36 -11.00 -7.39
C ASP A 172 -13.50 -10.06 -8.61
N GLN A 173 -12.57 -9.12 -8.80
CA GLN A 173 -12.49 -8.22 -9.96
C GLN A 173 -11.25 -8.47 -10.84
N ASP A 174 -10.66 -9.66 -10.75
CA ASP A 174 -9.46 -10.05 -11.50
C ASP A 174 -8.28 -9.07 -11.36
N PHE A 175 -8.09 -8.51 -10.15
CA PHE A 175 -6.97 -7.64 -9.85
C PHE A 175 -5.97 -8.33 -8.93
N PHE A 176 -4.77 -8.64 -9.43
CA PHE A 176 -3.74 -9.40 -8.70
C PHE A 176 -2.44 -8.62 -8.45
N ASN A 177 -2.31 -7.40 -9.00
CA ASN A 177 -1.14 -6.56 -8.79
C ASN A 177 -1.25 -5.77 -7.47
N PHE A 178 -1.26 -6.48 -6.34
CA PHE A 178 -1.39 -5.85 -5.03
C PHE A 178 -0.42 -6.42 -3.98
N LYS A 179 -0.17 -5.62 -2.96
CA LYS A 179 0.56 -5.98 -1.74
C LYS A 179 -0.23 -5.60 -0.50
N ILE A 180 0.05 -6.28 0.62
CA ILE A 180 -0.66 -6.09 1.88
C ILE A 180 0.28 -5.52 2.91
N SER A 181 -0.22 -4.60 3.73
CA SER A 181 0.46 -4.15 4.94
C SER A 181 -0.46 -4.31 6.15
N VAL A 182 0.00 -5.06 7.13
CA VAL A 182 -0.69 -5.24 8.41
C VAL A 182 0.06 -4.45 9.46
N LYS A 183 -0.66 -3.61 10.21
CA LYS A 183 -0.10 -2.71 11.20
C LYS A 183 -0.87 -2.76 12.53
N SER A 184 -0.14 -2.64 13.61
CA SER A 184 -0.66 -2.37 14.95
C SER A 184 0.34 -1.51 15.72
N SER A 185 -0.13 -0.74 16.70
CA SER A 185 0.71 -0.09 17.70
C SER A 185 1.32 -1.09 18.69
N ASP A 186 0.64 -2.23 18.89
CA ASP A 186 1.20 -3.35 19.64
C ASP A 186 2.18 -4.15 18.76
N ILE A 187 3.43 -4.28 19.25
CA ILE A 187 4.52 -4.93 18.52
C ILE A 187 4.26 -6.43 18.34
N PHE A 188 3.74 -7.08 19.37
CA PHE A 188 3.44 -8.52 19.34
C PHE A 188 2.29 -8.81 18.39
N LEU A 189 1.21 -8.02 18.47
CA LEU A 189 0.08 -8.12 17.56
C LEU A 189 0.51 -7.87 16.10
N SER A 190 1.34 -6.86 15.84
CA SER A 190 1.90 -6.61 14.51
C SER A 190 2.71 -7.78 13.99
N LYS A 191 3.57 -8.37 14.82
CA LYS A 191 4.46 -9.47 14.45
C LYS A 191 3.66 -10.74 14.14
N ILE A 192 2.74 -11.12 15.02
CA ILE A 192 1.91 -12.32 14.88
C ILE A 192 0.91 -12.14 13.73
N GLY A 193 0.22 -11.01 13.66
CA GLY A 193 -0.73 -10.70 12.60
C GLY A 193 -0.09 -10.73 11.21
N ARG A 194 1.11 -10.16 11.06
CA ARG A 194 1.87 -10.21 9.81
C ARG A 194 2.32 -11.62 9.44
N ALA A 195 2.80 -12.39 10.41
CA ALA A 195 3.19 -13.79 10.17
C ALA A 195 1.99 -14.62 9.75
N SER A 196 0.88 -14.54 10.47
CA SER A 196 -0.36 -15.27 10.16
C SER A 196 -0.96 -14.88 8.81
N CYS A 197 -0.94 -13.59 8.46
CA CYS A 197 -1.34 -13.12 7.14
C CYS A 197 -0.48 -13.75 6.03
N ARG A 198 0.84 -13.80 6.24
CA ARG A 198 1.79 -14.35 5.27
C ARG A 198 1.58 -15.84 5.00
N GLU A 199 1.17 -16.60 6.01
CA GLU A 199 0.95 -18.04 5.90
C GLU A 199 -0.42 -18.40 5.30
N ARG A 200 -1.41 -17.49 5.41
CA ARG A 200 -2.81 -17.77 5.02
C ARG A 200 -3.27 -17.04 3.76
N VAL A 201 -2.48 -16.10 3.25
CA VAL A 201 -2.86 -15.22 2.13
C VAL A 201 -1.97 -15.43 0.91
#